data_c29d98a22b0880aa62d240078a2b594e
#
_entry.id   c29d98a22b0880aa62d240078a2b594e
#
_cell.length_a   1.000
_cell.length_b   1.000
_cell.length_c   1.000
_cell.angle_alpha   90.00
_cell.angle_beta   90.00
_cell.angle_gamma   90.00
#
_symmetry.space_group_name_H-M   'P 1'
#
loop_
_entity.id
_entity.type
_entity.pdbx_description
1 polymer ?
#
loop_
_entity_poly.entity_id
_entity_poly.type
_entity_poly.pdbx_seq_one_letter_code
_entity_poly.pdbx_strand_id
1 'polypeptide(L)'
;MKKAASTTKRTTSKKPKTEGLGVIGELDRYLFGEGRHYQLYHKLGAHPYTYRGQDGYYFAVWAPHAAAVSLVGDFNAWNPDATPMKPVADSGIYELFVPGLGVGQLYKFAITTHTGTILFKADPYAFSAEYRPGTASVTADIRGFKWNDSKWMESRAGTDPVKAPISIYEVHLGSWKKKNRPEKDGYYCLLYTSPSPRDR
;
A
#
# COMPACT_ATOMS: atom_id res chain seq x y z
N MET A 1 -10.54 44.39 51.99
CA MET A 1 -11.23 43.95 50.76
C MET A 1 -10.30 43.07 49.96
N LYS A 2 -10.47 41.73 50.02
CA LYS A 2 -9.66 40.75 49.24
C LYS A 2 -10.43 40.36 47.99
N LYS A 3 -9.89 40.60 46.80
CA LYS A 3 -10.42 40.16 45.50
C LYS A 3 -10.09 38.68 45.30
N ALA A 4 -11.14 37.87 45.11
CA ALA A 4 -11.04 36.46 44.76
C ALA A 4 -10.71 36.35 43.28
N ALA A 5 -9.65 35.58 42.94
CA ALA A 5 -9.27 35.23 41.58
C ALA A 5 -10.10 34.01 41.15
N SER A 6 -10.90 34.18 40.08
CA SER A 6 -11.67 33.12 39.45
C SER A 6 -10.72 32.34 38.53
N THR A 7 -10.42 31.08 38.88
CA THR A 7 -9.67 30.15 38.03
C THR A 7 -10.65 29.41 37.10
N THR A 8 -10.71 29.86 35.85
CA THR A 8 -11.52 29.19 34.82
C THR A 8 -10.82 27.88 34.43
N LYS A 9 -11.35 26.74 34.81
CA LYS A 9 -10.94 25.43 34.36
C LYS A 9 -11.24 25.26 32.86
N ARG A 10 -10.20 25.19 32.04
CA ARG A 10 -10.28 24.90 30.62
C ARG A 10 -10.61 23.42 30.46
N THR A 11 -11.88 23.10 30.20
CA THR A 11 -12.34 21.76 29.85
C THR A 11 -11.81 21.42 28.45
N THR A 12 -10.78 20.58 28.35
CA THR A 12 -10.36 19.95 27.11
C THR A 12 -11.39 18.92 26.73
N SER A 13 -12.22 19.22 25.75
CA SER A 13 -13.12 18.25 25.14
C SER A 13 -12.28 17.17 24.45
N LYS A 14 -12.25 15.95 25.00
CA LYS A 14 -11.72 14.78 24.34
C LYS A 14 -12.57 14.56 23.08
N LYS A 15 -11.96 14.76 21.89
CA LYS A 15 -12.56 14.30 20.62
C LYS A 15 -12.89 12.80 20.75
N PRO A 16 -14.03 12.34 20.25
CA PRO A 16 -14.37 10.92 20.29
C PRO A 16 -13.26 10.13 19.57
N LYS A 17 -12.74 9.08 20.23
CA LYS A 17 -11.85 8.11 19.59
C LYS A 17 -12.64 7.46 18.46
N THR A 18 -12.37 7.82 17.23
CA THR A 18 -12.85 7.07 16.07
C THR A 18 -12.18 5.70 16.16
N GLU A 19 -12.97 4.67 16.46
CA GLU A 19 -12.49 3.30 16.39
C GLU A 19 -12.11 3.03 14.94
N GLY A 20 -10.81 2.93 14.68
CA GLY A 20 -10.27 2.54 13.38
C GLY A 20 -10.54 1.05 13.10
N LEU A 21 -10.20 0.60 11.91
CA LEU A 21 -10.29 -0.83 11.53
C LEU A 21 -9.34 -1.73 12.34
N GLY A 22 -8.44 -1.13 13.11
CA GLY A 22 -7.50 -1.83 14.00
C GLY A 22 -6.27 -2.41 13.30
N VAL A 23 -6.14 -2.20 12.00
CA VAL A 23 -4.98 -2.67 11.23
C VAL A 23 -3.73 -1.83 11.54
N ILE A 24 -3.91 -0.52 11.70
CA ILE A 24 -2.86 0.40 12.12
C ILE A 24 -3.04 0.73 13.60
N GLY A 25 -2.22 0.09 14.44
CA GLY A 25 -2.24 0.24 15.90
C GLY A 25 -1.44 1.45 16.40
N GLU A 26 -1.40 1.61 17.74
CA GLU A 26 -0.62 2.68 18.38
C GLU A 26 0.89 2.51 18.13
N LEU A 27 1.39 1.27 18.17
CA LEU A 27 2.78 0.97 17.89
C LEU A 27 3.15 1.29 16.44
N ASP A 28 2.27 0.96 15.47
CA ASP A 28 2.50 1.27 14.06
C ASP A 28 2.61 2.79 13.86
N ARG A 29 1.71 3.57 14.47
CA ARG A 29 1.72 5.03 14.40
C ARG A 29 2.96 5.64 15.05
N TYR A 30 3.38 5.11 16.20
CA TYR A 30 4.59 5.54 16.89
C TYR A 30 5.83 5.28 16.02
N LEU A 31 6.01 4.04 15.55
CA LEU A 31 7.15 3.66 14.70
C LEU A 31 7.16 4.42 13.37
N PHE A 32 5.98 4.70 12.81
CA PHE A 32 5.85 5.51 11.61
C PHE A 32 6.29 6.96 11.84
N GLY A 33 5.84 7.57 12.93
CA GLY A 33 6.25 8.92 13.33
C GLY A 33 7.75 9.07 13.57
N GLU A 34 8.40 8.02 14.11
CA GLU A 34 9.84 7.94 14.31
C GLU A 34 10.64 7.60 13.03
N GLY A 35 9.96 7.31 11.91
CA GLY A 35 10.63 6.85 10.67
C GLY A 35 11.28 5.47 10.79
N ARG A 36 10.82 4.63 11.72
CA ARG A 36 11.41 3.32 12.04
C ARG A 36 10.50 2.14 11.72
N HIS A 37 9.39 2.35 11.03
CA HIS A 37 8.45 1.30 10.67
C HIS A 37 8.88 0.58 9.38
N TYR A 38 9.83 -0.35 9.48
CA TYR A 38 10.40 -1.07 8.34
C TYR A 38 9.44 -2.04 7.62
N GLN A 39 8.29 -2.38 8.25
CA GLN A 39 7.27 -3.27 7.68
C GLN A 39 6.00 -2.50 7.29
N LEU A 40 6.12 -1.23 7.01
CA LEU A 40 4.98 -0.36 6.69
C LEU A 40 4.22 -0.82 5.42
N TYR A 41 4.90 -1.49 4.51
CA TYR A 41 4.32 -2.10 3.30
C TYR A 41 3.29 -3.21 3.59
N HIS A 42 3.23 -3.74 4.81
CA HIS A 42 2.16 -4.63 5.25
C HIS A 42 0.93 -3.89 5.78
N LYS A 43 1.03 -2.58 5.92
CA LYS A 43 0.00 -1.72 6.53
C LYS A 43 -0.58 -0.72 5.56
N LEU A 44 0.27 -0.06 4.75
CA LEU A 44 -0.16 0.86 3.70
C LEU A 44 -0.34 0.10 2.38
N GLY A 45 -1.19 0.66 1.51
CA GLY A 45 -1.54 0.04 0.25
C GLY A 45 -2.87 -0.71 0.30
N ALA A 46 -3.04 -1.65 -0.63
CA ALA A 46 -4.22 -2.50 -0.77
C ALA A 46 -3.90 -3.94 -0.39
N HIS A 47 -4.60 -4.47 0.62
CA HIS A 47 -4.36 -5.82 1.13
C HIS A 47 -5.66 -6.63 1.19
N PRO A 48 -5.67 -7.91 0.78
CA PRO A 48 -6.77 -8.81 1.08
C PRO A 48 -6.98 -8.90 2.59
N TYR A 49 -8.20 -8.68 3.05
CA TYR A 49 -8.51 -8.62 4.47
C TYR A 49 -9.92 -9.16 4.74
N THR A 50 -10.08 -9.80 5.90
CA THR A 50 -11.40 -10.24 6.40
C THR A 50 -11.77 -9.37 7.59
N TYR A 51 -12.86 -8.62 7.48
CA TYR A 51 -13.36 -7.77 8.55
C TYR A 51 -14.79 -8.16 8.94
N ARG A 52 -15.00 -8.47 10.21
CA ARG A 52 -16.32 -8.91 10.76
C ARG A 52 -16.94 -10.08 9.99
N GLY A 53 -16.11 -11.02 9.54
CA GLY A 53 -16.55 -12.20 8.79
C GLY A 53 -16.84 -11.96 7.30
N GLN A 54 -16.55 -10.77 6.79
CA GLN A 54 -16.66 -10.45 5.35
C GLN A 54 -15.27 -10.32 4.75
N ASP A 55 -15.03 -11.04 3.65
CA ASP A 55 -13.82 -10.92 2.87
C ASP A 55 -13.89 -9.69 1.96
N GLY A 56 -12.74 -9.09 1.69
CA GLY A 56 -12.63 -7.90 0.87
C GLY A 56 -11.19 -7.37 0.85
N TYR A 57 -11.06 -6.08 0.64
CA TYR A 57 -9.77 -5.39 0.64
C TYR A 57 -9.73 -4.25 1.64
N TYR A 58 -8.65 -4.21 2.39
CA TYR A 58 -8.25 -3.09 3.22
C TYR A 58 -7.35 -2.16 2.42
N PHE A 59 -7.59 -0.85 2.53
CA PHE A 59 -6.79 0.19 1.89
C PHE A 59 -6.30 1.17 2.93
N ALA A 60 -5.04 1.58 2.84
CA ALA A 60 -4.51 2.66 3.64
C ALA A 60 -3.51 3.50 2.86
N VAL A 61 -3.54 4.81 3.08
CA VAL A 61 -2.64 5.77 2.45
C VAL A 61 -2.26 6.88 3.41
N TRP A 62 -1.02 7.33 3.35
CA TRP A 62 -0.56 8.49 4.08
C TRP A 62 -0.75 9.76 3.23
N ALA A 63 -1.57 10.67 3.72
CA ALA A 63 -1.90 11.92 3.06
C ALA A 63 -2.06 13.05 4.11
N PRO A 64 -0.99 13.47 4.80
CA PRO A 64 -1.05 14.33 5.99
C PRO A 64 -1.60 15.73 5.69
N HIS A 65 -1.53 16.18 4.45
CA HIS A 65 -2.01 17.50 4.02
C HIS A 65 -3.36 17.45 3.29
N ALA A 66 -4.04 16.30 3.30
CA ALA A 66 -5.36 16.16 2.69
C ALA A 66 -6.44 16.71 3.63
N ALA A 67 -7.43 17.40 3.07
CA ALA A 67 -8.66 17.74 3.78
C ALA A 67 -9.57 16.50 3.90
N ALA A 68 -9.59 15.65 2.87
CA ALA A 68 -10.27 14.36 2.84
C ALA A 68 -9.60 13.43 1.82
N VAL A 69 -9.79 12.13 2.01
CA VAL A 69 -9.34 11.10 1.05
C VAL A 69 -10.50 10.15 0.80
N SER A 70 -10.68 9.78 -0.47
CA SER A 70 -11.63 8.76 -0.88
C SER A 70 -10.94 7.73 -1.77
N LEU A 71 -11.43 6.51 -1.75
CA LEU A 71 -11.01 5.47 -2.67
C LEU A 71 -11.90 5.52 -3.92
N VAL A 72 -11.31 5.44 -5.11
CA VAL A 72 -12.06 5.40 -6.37
C VAL A 72 -11.57 4.27 -7.25
N GLY A 73 -12.46 3.69 -8.04
CA GLY A 73 -12.14 2.60 -8.94
C GLY A 73 -13.35 2.14 -9.72
N ASP A 74 -13.21 1.08 -10.52
CA ASP A 74 -14.30 0.54 -11.33
C ASP A 74 -15.50 0.11 -10.46
N PHE A 75 -15.23 -0.38 -9.25
CA PHE A 75 -16.24 -0.85 -8.30
C PHE A 75 -17.20 0.24 -7.79
N ASN A 76 -16.88 1.51 -7.96
CA ASN A 76 -17.74 2.65 -7.58
C ASN A 76 -17.88 3.70 -8.68
N ALA A 77 -17.65 3.31 -9.94
CA ALA A 77 -17.69 4.19 -11.11
C ALA A 77 -16.81 5.44 -10.97
N TRP A 78 -15.66 5.30 -10.29
CA TRP A 78 -14.68 6.37 -10.03
C TRP A 78 -15.26 7.59 -9.30
N ASN A 79 -16.35 7.39 -8.55
CA ASN A 79 -17.02 8.44 -7.79
C ASN A 79 -16.34 8.68 -6.43
N PRO A 80 -15.73 9.86 -6.18
CA PRO A 80 -15.04 10.14 -4.92
C PRO A 80 -15.98 10.25 -3.71
N ASP A 81 -17.30 10.49 -3.93
CA ASP A 81 -18.27 10.61 -2.84
C ASP A 81 -18.75 9.25 -2.32
N ALA A 82 -18.54 8.17 -3.10
CA ALA A 82 -19.10 6.86 -2.78
C ALA A 82 -18.34 6.11 -1.66
N THR A 83 -17.03 6.31 -1.56
CA THR A 83 -16.18 5.53 -0.64
C THR A 83 -15.15 6.42 0.09
N PRO A 84 -15.62 7.29 1.00
CA PRO A 84 -14.73 8.12 1.81
C PRO A 84 -13.92 7.26 2.79
N MET A 85 -12.63 7.57 2.91
CA MET A 85 -11.71 6.94 3.84
C MET A 85 -11.73 7.65 5.20
N LYS A 86 -11.43 6.91 6.26
CA LYS A 86 -11.41 7.44 7.63
C LYS A 86 -9.98 7.74 8.07
N PRO A 87 -9.74 8.89 8.73
CA PRO A 87 -8.43 9.17 9.29
C PRO A 87 -8.13 8.27 10.49
N VAL A 88 -6.89 7.79 10.57
CA VAL A 88 -6.37 7.02 11.70
C VAL A 88 -5.76 7.98 12.71
N ALA A 89 -6.55 8.44 13.66
CA ALA A 89 -6.19 9.45 14.65
C ALA A 89 -5.58 10.71 13.98
N ASP A 90 -4.41 11.15 14.46
CA ASP A 90 -3.66 12.32 14.00
C ASP A 90 -2.41 11.96 13.17
N SER A 91 -2.32 10.71 12.70
CA SER A 91 -1.16 10.19 11.96
C SER A 91 -1.03 10.70 10.53
N GLY A 92 -2.06 11.32 9.97
CA GLY A 92 -2.16 11.66 8.54
C GLY A 92 -2.40 10.44 7.65
N ILE A 93 -2.64 9.25 8.23
CA ILE A 93 -3.02 8.05 7.50
C ILE A 93 -4.54 7.97 7.42
N TYR A 94 -5.05 7.58 6.27
CA TYR A 94 -6.46 7.29 6.01
C TYR A 94 -6.62 5.82 5.67
N GLU A 95 -7.68 5.20 6.18
CA GLU A 95 -7.97 3.78 5.98
C GLU A 95 -9.42 3.53 5.58
N LEU A 96 -9.63 2.43 4.85
CA LEU A 96 -10.94 1.96 4.42
C LEU A 96 -10.92 0.45 4.24
N PHE A 97 -12.00 -0.23 4.59
CA PHE A 97 -12.28 -1.60 4.18
C PHE A 97 -13.44 -1.62 3.19
N VAL A 98 -13.25 -2.31 2.05
CA VAL A 98 -14.28 -2.51 1.02
C VAL A 98 -14.64 -3.99 0.97
N PRO A 99 -15.82 -4.38 1.48
CA PRO A 99 -16.26 -5.76 1.46
C PRO A 99 -16.54 -6.25 0.05
N GLY A 100 -16.29 -7.53 -0.21
CA GLY A 100 -16.58 -8.19 -1.48
C GLY A 100 -15.66 -7.80 -2.64
N LEU A 101 -14.70 -6.89 -2.41
CA LEU A 101 -13.74 -6.52 -3.45
C LEU A 101 -12.74 -7.65 -3.67
N GLY A 102 -12.49 -8.00 -4.94
CA GLY A 102 -11.56 -9.05 -5.34
C GLY A 102 -10.22 -8.55 -5.86
N VAL A 103 -9.41 -9.48 -6.35
CA VAL A 103 -8.15 -9.22 -7.06
C VAL A 103 -8.44 -8.65 -8.45
N GLY A 104 -7.53 -7.80 -8.97
CA GLY A 104 -7.59 -7.29 -10.34
C GLY A 104 -8.43 -6.02 -10.51
N GLN A 105 -8.88 -5.39 -9.42
CA GLN A 105 -9.68 -4.17 -9.50
C GLN A 105 -8.78 -2.93 -9.62
N LEU A 106 -9.10 -2.07 -10.59
CA LEU A 106 -8.44 -0.78 -10.75
C LEU A 106 -8.88 0.18 -9.66
N TYR A 107 -7.92 0.92 -9.08
CA TYR A 107 -8.22 1.93 -8.07
C TYR A 107 -7.20 3.07 -8.05
N LYS A 108 -7.62 4.21 -7.48
CA LYS A 108 -6.79 5.36 -7.09
C LYS A 108 -7.27 5.94 -5.78
N PHE A 109 -6.44 6.77 -5.17
CA PHE A 109 -6.85 7.63 -4.08
C PHE A 109 -7.25 9.01 -4.65
N ALA A 110 -8.46 9.44 -4.34
CA ALA A 110 -8.96 10.78 -4.61
C ALA A 110 -8.65 11.64 -3.38
N ILE A 111 -7.66 12.50 -3.49
CA ILE A 111 -7.18 13.35 -2.40
C ILE A 111 -7.78 14.74 -2.56
N THR A 112 -8.63 15.15 -1.64
CA THR A 112 -9.21 16.49 -1.61
C THR A 112 -8.28 17.42 -0.84
N THR A 113 -7.84 18.48 -1.47
CA THR A 113 -7.00 19.52 -0.85
C THR A 113 -7.85 20.47 0.00
N HIS A 114 -7.21 21.28 0.84
CA HIS A 114 -7.90 22.34 1.62
C HIS A 114 -8.53 23.44 0.75
N THR A 115 -8.13 23.53 -0.53
CA THR A 115 -8.76 24.43 -1.52
C THR A 115 -9.93 23.80 -2.25
N GLY A 116 -10.29 22.56 -1.94
CA GLY A 116 -11.40 21.82 -2.58
C GLY A 116 -11.01 21.12 -3.89
N THR A 117 -9.77 21.22 -4.34
CA THR A 117 -9.30 20.51 -5.55
C THR A 117 -9.15 19.02 -5.26
N ILE A 118 -9.64 18.17 -6.16
CA ILE A 118 -9.50 16.72 -6.07
C ILE A 118 -8.35 16.26 -6.98
N LEU A 119 -7.38 15.55 -6.39
CA LEU A 119 -6.23 14.96 -7.07
C LEU A 119 -6.33 13.44 -7.06
N PHE A 120 -6.36 12.82 -8.23
CA PHE A 120 -6.33 11.36 -8.36
C PHE A 120 -4.88 10.86 -8.36
N LYS A 121 -4.50 10.04 -7.37
CA LYS A 121 -3.15 9.52 -7.18
C LYS A 121 -3.15 7.99 -7.18
N ALA A 122 -2.15 7.43 -7.86
CA ALA A 122 -1.85 6.00 -7.72
C ALA A 122 -1.37 5.70 -6.29
N ASP A 123 -1.51 4.45 -5.89
CA ASP A 123 -1.04 3.98 -4.60
C ASP A 123 0.50 3.76 -4.64
N PRO A 124 1.28 4.44 -3.80
CA PRO A 124 2.72 4.24 -3.76
C PRO A 124 3.14 2.86 -3.20
N TYR A 125 2.23 2.15 -2.53
CA TYR A 125 2.44 0.81 -1.99
C TYR A 125 1.74 -0.29 -2.79
N ALA A 126 1.25 0.01 -3.99
CA ALA A 126 0.58 -0.97 -4.83
C ALA A 126 1.51 -2.13 -5.22
N PHE A 127 1.05 -3.37 -5.08
CA PHE A 127 1.75 -4.55 -5.55
C PHE A 127 1.60 -4.79 -7.06
N SER A 128 0.62 -4.16 -7.68
CA SER A 128 0.37 -4.23 -9.12
C SER A 128 -0.14 -2.89 -9.64
N ALA A 129 0.15 -2.60 -10.88
CA ALA A 129 -0.24 -1.37 -11.54
C ALA A 129 -0.88 -1.68 -12.90
N GLU A 130 -1.73 -0.75 -13.32
CA GLU A 130 -2.33 -0.78 -14.65
C GLU A 130 -1.26 -0.71 -15.73
N TYR A 131 -1.52 -1.34 -16.86
CA TYR A 131 -0.63 -1.30 -18.01
C TYR A 131 -0.67 0.07 -18.69
N ARG A 132 0.48 0.55 -19.13
CA ARG A 132 0.57 1.85 -19.83
C ARG A 132 -0.34 1.88 -21.06
N PRO A 133 -1.02 3.00 -21.35
CA PRO A 133 -0.90 4.35 -20.77
C PRO A 133 -1.69 4.56 -19.48
N GLY A 134 -2.38 3.56 -18.96
CA GLY A 134 -3.08 3.66 -17.70
C GLY A 134 -2.17 4.00 -16.52
N THR A 135 -2.73 4.56 -15.47
CA THR A 135 -1.99 5.04 -14.30
C THR A 135 -2.66 4.65 -12.97
N ALA A 136 -3.61 3.69 -13.02
CA ALA A 136 -4.24 3.19 -11.82
C ALA A 136 -3.38 2.12 -11.14
N SER A 137 -3.61 1.93 -9.87
CA SER A 137 -3.14 0.78 -9.12
C SER A 137 -4.12 -0.37 -9.26
N VAL A 138 -3.66 -1.60 -9.07
CA VAL A 138 -4.48 -2.81 -9.22
C VAL A 138 -4.42 -3.60 -7.92
N THR A 139 -5.57 -4.05 -7.40
CA THR A 139 -5.60 -4.93 -6.24
C THR A 139 -4.95 -6.27 -6.58
N ALA A 140 -4.02 -6.73 -5.75
CA ALA A 140 -3.30 -7.98 -5.96
C ALA A 140 -3.16 -8.77 -4.66
N ASP A 141 -3.15 -10.09 -4.74
CA ASP A 141 -2.81 -10.96 -3.63
C ASP A 141 -1.49 -11.67 -3.92
N ILE A 142 -0.44 -11.30 -3.21
CA ILE A 142 0.90 -11.86 -3.37
C ILE A 142 1.19 -13.05 -2.43
N ARG A 143 0.22 -13.47 -1.59
CA ARG A 143 0.40 -14.50 -0.56
C ARG A 143 0.34 -15.92 -1.12
N GLY A 144 -0.13 -16.10 -2.35
CA GLY A 144 -0.34 -17.41 -2.95
C GLY A 144 0.92 -18.13 -3.46
N PHE A 145 2.05 -17.44 -3.53
CA PHE A 145 3.28 -18.03 -4.04
C PHE A 145 3.90 -19.01 -3.05
N LYS A 146 4.14 -20.25 -3.50
CA LYS A 146 4.80 -21.29 -2.71
C LYS A 146 6.27 -21.36 -3.11
N TRP A 147 7.14 -20.96 -2.21
CA TRP A 147 8.58 -21.09 -2.37
C TRP A 147 9.01 -22.55 -2.29
N ASN A 148 9.90 -22.99 -3.19
CA ASN A 148 10.46 -24.34 -3.20
C ASN A 148 11.98 -24.32 -3.03
N ASP A 149 12.50 -23.28 -2.42
CA ASP A 149 13.91 -22.95 -2.28
C ASP A 149 14.52 -23.29 -0.91
N SER A 150 13.85 -24.10 -0.08
CA SER A 150 14.29 -24.45 1.29
C SER A 150 15.71 -24.99 1.34
N LYS A 151 16.09 -25.88 0.41
CA LYS A 151 17.46 -26.43 0.35
C LYS A 151 18.50 -25.36 0.08
N TRP A 152 18.16 -24.39 -0.79
CA TRP A 152 19.04 -23.27 -1.07
C TRP A 152 19.16 -22.35 0.14
N MET A 153 18.07 -22.07 0.84
CA MET A 153 18.07 -21.26 2.07
C MET A 153 18.89 -21.89 3.18
N GLU A 154 18.79 -23.21 3.38
CA GLU A 154 19.61 -23.96 4.34
C GLU A 154 21.09 -23.87 3.98
N SER A 155 21.46 -24.14 2.71
CA SER A 155 22.84 -24.02 2.24
C SER A 155 23.39 -22.62 2.42
N ARG A 156 22.59 -21.60 2.08
CA ARG A 156 22.95 -20.19 2.25
C ARG A 156 23.21 -19.83 3.72
N ALA A 157 22.38 -20.34 4.64
CA ALA A 157 22.54 -20.07 6.07
C ALA A 157 23.87 -20.63 6.64
N GLY A 158 24.38 -21.71 6.04
CA GLY A 158 25.68 -22.31 6.40
C GLY A 158 26.88 -21.71 5.70
N THR A 159 26.70 -20.76 4.76
CA THR A 159 27.78 -20.20 3.94
C THR A 159 28.17 -18.80 4.44
N ASP A 160 29.46 -18.58 4.69
CA ASP A 160 29.99 -17.26 4.98
C ASP A 160 30.16 -16.47 3.64
N PRO A 161 29.32 -15.45 3.37
CA PRO A 161 29.35 -14.74 2.09
C PRO A 161 30.64 -13.92 1.89
N VAL A 162 31.38 -13.63 2.96
CA VAL A 162 32.64 -12.88 2.88
C VAL A 162 33.79 -13.76 2.42
N LYS A 163 33.72 -15.06 2.71
CA LYS A 163 34.76 -16.05 2.36
C LYS A 163 34.45 -16.86 1.11
N ALA A 164 33.18 -16.85 0.68
CA ALA A 164 32.75 -17.57 -0.51
C ALA A 164 33.10 -16.79 -1.80
N PRO A 165 33.43 -17.49 -2.90
CA PRO A 165 33.58 -16.82 -4.19
C PRO A 165 32.23 -16.25 -4.64
N ILE A 166 32.22 -15.00 -5.10
CA ILE A 166 31.03 -14.30 -5.57
C ILE A 166 31.20 -14.03 -7.07
N SER A 167 30.15 -14.34 -7.84
CA SER A 167 30.01 -13.89 -9.23
C SER A 167 28.78 -12.99 -9.34
N ILE A 168 29.00 -11.76 -9.80
CA ILE A 168 27.93 -10.78 -9.98
C ILE A 168 27.72 -10.60 -11.48
N TYR A 169 26.48 -10.82 -11.92
CA TYR A 169 26.04 -10.55 -13.28
C TYR A 169 24.93 -9.50 -13.26
N GLU A 170 25.27 -8.30 -13.72
CA GLU A 170 24.31 -7.20 -13.81
C GLU A 170 23.56 -7.26 -15.14
N VAL A 171 22.24 -7.20 -15.09
CA VAL A 171 21.42 -7.25 -16.29
C VAL A 171 20.21 -6.31 -16.17
N HIS A 172 19.98 -5.55 -17.24
CA HIS A 172 18.76 -4.77 -17.39
C HIS A 172 17.69 -5.63 -18.06
N LEU A 173 16.76 -6.16 -17.27
CA LEU A 173 15.73 -7.11 -17.70
C LEU A 173 14.91 -6.61 -18.89
N GLY A 174 14.55 -5.34 -18.92
CA GLY A 174 13.73 -4.74 -19.97
C GLY A 174 14.39 -4.68 -21.34
N SER A 175 15.73 -4.75 -21.40
CA SER A 175 16.51 -4.66 -22.65
C SER A 175 17.32 -5.91 -22.98
N TRP A 176 17.41 -6.88 -22.05
CA TRP A 176 18.24 -8.07 -22.20
C TRP A 176 17.96 -8.85 -23.46
N LYS A 177 16.70 -9.15 -23.71
CA LYS A 177 16.28 -9.83 -24.94
C LYS A 177 14.83 -9.48 -25.26
N LYS A 178 14.58 -9.04 -26.50
CA LYS A 178 13.25 -8.65 -26.96
C LYS A 178 12.72 -9.70 -27.93
N LYS A 179 11.41 -10.00 -27.87
CA LYS A 179 10.73 -10.75 -28.94
C LYS A 179 10.40 -9.79 -30.07
N ASN A 180 10.76 -10.16 -31.30
CA ASN A 180 10.22 -9.51 -32.49
C ASN A 180 8.74 -9.92 -32.63
N ARG A 181 7.86 -9.16 -32.01
CA ARG A 181 6.42 -9.20 -32.31
C ARG A 181 6.03 -7.88 -32.94
N PRO A 182 5.36 -7.92 -34.12
CA PRO A 182 4.72 -6.73 -34.64
C PRO A 182 3.51 -6.49 -33.73
N GLU A 183 3.52 -5.60 -32.88
CA GLU A 183 2.50 -5.06 -32.35
C GLU A 183 2.28 -4.24 -31.32
N LYS A 184 1.22 -3.85 -30.97
CA LYS A 184 0.45 -2.89 -30.15
C LYS A 184 1.04 -2.46 -28.79
N ASP A 185 2.03 -3.20 -28.22
CA ASP A 185 2.47 -2.98 -26.85
C ASP A 185 3.99 -2.91 -26.63
N GLY A 186 4.73 -2.56 -27.63
CA GLY A 186 6.08 -1.97 -27.60
C GLY A 186 7.25 -2.71 -26.93
N TYR A 187 7.10 -3.51 -25.89
CA TYR A 187 8.22 -4.12 -25.18
C TYR A 187 7.88 -5.45 -24.52
N TYR A 188 8.04 -6.57 -25.24
CA TYR A 188 8.10 -7.89 -24.61
C TYR A 188 9.55 -8.30 -24.35
N CYS A 189 9.98 -8.27 -23.10
CA CYS A 189 11.22 -8.89 -22.70
C CYS A 189 11.03 -10.41 -22.59
N LEU A 190 11.95 -11.20 -23.20
CA LEU A 190 11.91 -12.66 -23.09
C LEU A 190 12.08 -13.18 -21.67
N LEU A 191 12.64 -12.36 -20.77
CA LEU A 191 12.78 -12.71 -19.35
C LEU A 191 11.44 -12.77 -18.60
N TYR A 192 10.42 -12.02 -19.06
CA TYR A 192 9.07 -12.15 -18.48
C TYR A 192 8.35 -13.44 -18.89
N THR A 193 8.82 -14.10 -19.95
CA THR A 193 8.21 -15.34 -20.46
C THR A 193 9.12 -16.55 -20.31
N SER A 194 10.35 -16.37 -19.85
CA SER A 194 11.26 -17.46 -19.52
C SER A 194 11.21 -17.73 -18.04
N PRO A 195 11.04 -18.98 -17.61
CA PRO A 195 11.13 -19.32 -16.20
C PRO A 195 12.50 -18.88 -15.66
N SER A 196 12.49 -18.22 -14.51
CA SER A 196 13.70 -17.91 -13.78
C SER A 196 14.43 -19.23 -13.44
N PRO A 197 15.76 -19.25 -13.32
CA PRO A 197 16.46 -20.41 -12.75
C PRO A 197 15.92 -20.87 -11.40
N ARG A 198 15.18 -20.01 -10.70
CA ARG A 198 14.47 -20.34 -9.45
C ARG A 198 13.16 -21.10 -9.68
N ASP A 199 12.62 -21.06 -10.91
CA ASP A 199 11.32 -21.68 -11.25
C ASP A 199 11.48 -23.08 -11.84
N ARG A 200 12.71 -23.66 -11.78
CA ARG A 200 13.05 -25.03 -12.22
C ARG A 200 13.31 -25.97 -11.05
#